data_8bd77d657f86c77c9cfe6b79f2268320
#
_entry.id   8bd77d657f86c77c9cfe6b79f2268320
#
_cell.length_a   1.000
_cell.length_b   1.000
_cell.length_c   1.000
_cell.angle_alpha   90.00
_cell.angle_beta   90.00
_cell.angle_gamma   90.00
#
_symmetry.space_group_name_H-M   'P 1'
#
loop_
_entity.id
_entity.type
_entity.pdbx_description
1 polymer ?
#
loop_
_entity_poly.entity_id
_entity_poly.type
_entity_poly.pdbx_seq_one_letter_code
_entity_poly.pdbx_strand_id
1 'polypeptide(L)'
;MPELNVQNGVLKSLSFLFEYIGEMAKDYVYAVTPLLEDALIDRDQVHRQTAASVVKHVALGVVGLGCEDAMMHLLNLLYPNMFETSPHVIDRIIEAIDAIRMAIGPGLVMNYVWAGLFHPARKVRTPYWRLYNNAYVQSADCLVPFYPNLDEEKLQRNDLMIVL
;
A
#
# COMPACT_ATOMS: atom_id res chain seq x y z
N MET A 1 16.20 23.97 7.35
CA MET A 1 15.64 22.61 7.37
C MET A 1 16.47 21.72 8.29
N PRO A 2 15.87 20.84 9.06
CA PRO A 2 16.61 19.86 9.84
C PRO A 2 17.47 18.99 8.93
N GLU A 3 18.61 18.53 9.44
CA GLU A 3 19.44 17.57 8.71
C GLU A 3 18.69 16.26 8.48
N LEU A 4 19.06 15.55 7.41
CA LEU A 4 18.43 14.26 7.03
C LEU A 4 18.47 13.25 8.18
N ASN A 5 19.55 13.19 8.94
CA ASN A 5 19.68 12.30 10.09
C ASN A 5 18.66 12.62 11.19
N VAL A 6 18.37 13.90 11.42
CA VAL A 6 17.36 14.34 12.39
C VAL A 6 15.96 13.96 11.89
N GLN A 7 15.68 14.19 10.60
CA GLN A 7 14.42 13.82 9.98
C GLN A 7 14.18 12.31 10.06
N ASN A 8 15.18 11.49 9.75
CA ASN A 8 15.11 10.04 9.88
C ASN A 8 14.88 9.60 11.32
N GLY A 9 15.54 10.26 12.29
CA GLY A 9 15.33 10.00 13.71
C GLY A 9 13.90 10.28 14.14
N VAL A 10 13.34 11.40 13.70
CA VAL A 10 11.94 11.77 13.98
C VAL A 10 10.99 10.74 13.41
N LEU A 11 11.17 10.33 12.15
CA LEU A 11 10.32 9.32 11.51
C LEU A 11 10.41 7.96 12.18
N LYS A 12 11.60 7.52 12.58
CA LYS A 12 11.77 6.27 13.35
C LYS A 12 11.04 6.33 14.68
N SER A 13 11.13 7.45 15.37
CA SER A 13 10.44 7.65 16.64
C SER A 13 8.91 7.66 16.45
N LEU A 14 8.41 8.26 15.38
CA LEU A 14 6.99 8.25 15.03
C LEU A 14 6.53 6.84 14.68
N SER A 15 7.30 6.09 13.91
CA SER A 15 6.98 4.70 13.56
C SER A 15 6.82 3.86 14.84
N PHE A 16 7.76 3.97 15.74
CA PHE A 16 7.72 3.28 17.02
C PHE A 16 6.52 3.72 17.86
N LEU A 17 6.26 5.02 17.95
CA LEU A 17 5.14 5.56 18.71
C LEU A 17 3.80 5.04 18.18
N PHE A 18 3.57 5.14 16.88
CA PHE A 18 2.30 4.71 16.28
C PHE A 18 2.09 3.19 16.36
N GLU A 19 3.14 2.40 16.44
CA GLU A 19 3.04 0.97 16.70
C GLU A 19 2.35 0.67 18.04
N TYR A 20 2.56 1.51 19.03
CA TYR A 20 2.08 1.28 20.40
C TYR A 20 0.81 2.04 20.79
N ILE A 21 0.54 3.19 20.20
CA ILE A 21 -0.61 4.01 20.62
C ILE A 21 -1.97 3.49 20.12
N GLY A 22 -1.98 2.60 19.12
CA GLY A 22 -3.20 1.98 18.61
C GLY A 22 -4.23 3.01 18.12
N GLU A 23 -5.45 2.94 18.63
CA GLU A 23 -6.57 3.80 18.25
C GLU A 23 -6.34 5.29 18.53
N MET A 24 -5.44 5.62 19.43
CA MET A 24 -5.06 7.02 19.70
C MET A 24 -4.40 7.66 18.47
N ALA A 25 -3.95 6.89 17.50
CA ALA A 25 -3.41 7.41 16.25
C ALA A 25 -4.39 8.34 15.53
N LYS A 26 -5.69 8.13 15.65
CA LYS A 26 -6.74 8.96 15.06
C LYS A 26 -6.55 10.45 15.37
N ASP A 27 -6.17 10.78 16.59
CA ASP A 27 -6.03 12.18 17.02
C ASP A 27 -4.83 12.87 16.39
N TYR A 28 -3.86 12.11 15.86
CA TYR A 28 -2.60 12.62 15.35
C TYR A 28 -2.43 12.47 13.84
N VAL A 29 -3.32 11.76 13.17
CA VAL A 29 -3.19 11.45 11.72
C VAL A 29 -2.97 12.70 10.89
N TYR A 30 -3.81 13.71 11.07
CA TYR A 30 -3.74 14.94 10.28
C TYR A 30 -2.53 15.81 10.63
N ALA A 31 -2.02 15.69 11.85
CA ALA A 31 -0.81 16.39 12.27
C ALA A 31 0.46 15.80 11.65
N VAL A 32 0.51 14.47 11.46
CA VAL A 32 1.70 13.81 10.89
C VAL A 32 1.65 13.69 9.36
N THR A 33 0.50 13.83 8.74
CA THR A 33 0.35 13.71 7.29
C THR A 33 1.31 14.62 6.51
N PRO A 34 1.48 15.91 6.83
CA PRO A 34 2.44 16.77 6.11
C PRO A 34 3.88 16.28 6.17
N LEU A 35 4.30 15.72 7.30
CA LEU A 35 5.64 15.12 7.44
C LEU A 35 5.81 13.91 6.55
N LEU A 36 4.77 13.09 6.42
CA LEU A 36 4.77 11.90 5.57
C LEU A 36 4.73 12.27 4.09
N GLU A 37 4.03 13.33 3.72
CA GLU A 37 4.03 13.85 2.34
C GLU A 37 5.45 14.14 1.86
N ASP A 38 6.19 14.91 2.64
CA ASP A 38 7.56 15.28 2.30
C ASP A 38 8.48 14.06 2.30
N ALA A 39 8.32 13.18 3.29
CA ALA A 39 9.18 12.01 3.45
C ALA A 39 9.00 10.96 2.34
N LEU A 40 7.79 10.77 1.85
CA LEU A 40 7.49 9.76 0.81
C LEU A 40 7.98 10.15 -0.58
N ILE A 41 8.26 11.41 -0.82
CA ILE A 41 8.81 11.92 -2.09
C ILE A 41 10.31 12.23 -1.99
N ASP A 42 10.94 12.01 -0.84
CA ASP A 42 12.35 12.27 -0.64
C ASP A 42 13.22 11.38 -1.53
N ARG A 43 14.40 11.87 -1.88
CA ARG A 43 15.37 11.14 -2.70
C ARG A 43 16.00 9.97 -1.95
N ASP A 44 16.12 10.09 -0.63
CA ASP A 44 16.72 9.05 0.19
C ASP A 44 15.77 7.86 0.37
N GLN A 45 16.23 6.69 -0.07
CA GLN A 45 15.44 5.47 0.01
C GLN A 45 15.16 5.03 1.45
N VAL A 46 16.11 5.21 2.34
CA VAL A 46 15.93 4.86 3.77
C VAL A 46 14.86 5.75 4.39
N HIS A 47 14.84 7.02 4.03
CA HIS A 47 13.82 7.97 4.48
C HIS A 47 12.43 7.56 4.01
N ARG A 48 12.28 7.18 2.73
CA ARG A 48 11.01 6.68 2.20
C ARG A 48 10.56 5.37 2.85
N GLN A 49 11.49 4.44 3.10
CA GLN A 49 11.18 3.18 3.80
C GLN A 49 10.64 3.45 5.21
N THR A 50 11.28 4.34 5.94
CA THR A 50 10.86 4.71 7.30
C THR A 50 9.50 5.39 7.27
N ALA A 51 9.27 6.29 6.32
CA ALA A 51 7.97 6.93 6.14
C ALA A 51 6.87 5.91 5.82
N ALA A 52 7.14 4.94 4.96
CA ALA A 52 6.19 3.86 4.67
C ALA A 52 5.86 3.03 5.93
N SER A 53 6.83 2.78 6.78
CA SER A 53 6.60 2.11 8.07
C SER A 53 5.70 2.93 8.99
N VAL A 54 5.87 4.25 9.04
CA VAL A 54 4.96 5.14 9.79
C VAL A 54 3.54 5.04 9.23
N VAL A 55 3.38 5.10 7.92
CA VAL A 55 2.06 4.96 7.27
C VAL A 55 1.41 3.63 7.64
N LYS A 56 2.16 2.53 7.62
CA LYS A 56 1.67 1.22 8.04
C LYS A 56 1.07 1.26 9.44
N HIS A 57 1.81 1.76 10.41
CA HIS A 57 1.36 1.78 11.80
C HIS A 57 0.19 2.73 12.02
N VAL A 58 0.20 3.90 11.37
CA VAL A 58 -0.93 4.83 11.40
C VAL A 58 -2.19 4.18 10.83
N ALA A 59 -2.08 3.53 9.66
CA ALA A 59 -3.22 2.88 9.02
C ALA A 59 -3.80 1.77 9.89
N LEU A 60 -2.96 0.92 10.48
CA LEU A 60 -3.42 -0.13 11.38
C LEU A 60 -4.13 0.43 12.62
N GLY A 61 -3.67 1.58 13.13
CA GLY A 61 -4.27 2.23 14.29
C GLY A 61 -5.63 2.86 14.02
N VAL A 62 -5.92 3.24 12.78
CA VAL A 62 -7.17 3.95 12.41
C VAL A 62 -8.21 3.09 11.71
N VAL A 63 -8.03 1.77 11.68
CA VAL A 63 -9.01 0.85 11.09
C VAL A 63 -10.39 1.09 11.73
N GLY A 64 -11.38 1.42 10.90
CA GLY A 64 -12.75 1.64 11.35
C GLY A 64 -13.01 2.97 12.07
N LEU A 65 -12.06 3.89 12.11
CA LEU A 65 -12.16 5.14 12.87
C LEU A 65 -12.49 6.38 12.02
N GLY A 66 -12.76 6.22 10.73
CA GLY A 66 -13.24 7.31 9.88
C GLY A 66 -12.17 8.23 9.30
N CYS A 67 -10.94 7.75 9.17
CA CYS A 67 -9.82 8.49 8.58
C CYS A 67 -9.55 8.11 7.11
N GLU A 68 -10.55 7.66 6.39
CA GLU A 68 -10.42 7.16 5.02
C GLU A 68 -9.87 8.21 4.05
N ASP A 69 -10.23 9.48 4.22
CA ASP A 69 -9.71 10.57 3.40
C ASP A 69 -8.19 10.73 3.52
N ALA A 70 -7.67 10.69 4.75
CA ALA A 70 -6.23 10.73 5.01
C ALA A 70 -5.53 9.49 4.45
N MET A 71 -6.13 8.31 4.60
CA MET A 71 -5.57 7.05 4.09
C MET A 71 -5.53 7.05 2.55
N MET A 72 -6.57 7.55 1.89
CA MET A 72 -6.57 7.70 0.43
C MET A 72 -5.48 8.66 -0.05
N HIS A 73 -5.28 9.75 0.65
CA HIS A 73 -4.22 10.69 0.33
C HIS A 73 -2.83 10.05 0.46
N LEU A 74 -2.59 9.33 1.54
CA LEU A 74 -1.33 8.59 1.74
C LEU A 74 -1.14 7.49 0.70
N LEU A 75 -2.19 6.81 0.28
CA LEU A 75 -2.14 5.82 -0.79
C LEU A 75 -1.67 6.44 -2.10
N ASN A 76 -2.18 7.63 -2.44
CA ASN A 76 -1.75 8.36 -3.64
C ASN A 76 -0.26 8.72 -3.60
N LEU A 77 0.29 8.97 -2.42
CA LEU A 77 1.72 9.25 -2.23
C LEU A 77 2.59 7.99 -2.26
N LEU A 78 2.05 6.87 -1.79
CA LEU A 78 2.76 5.58 -1.82
C LEU A 78 2.83 4.99 -3.21
N TYR A 79 1.78 5.17 -4.00
CA TYR A 79 1.63 4.52 -5.31
C TYR A 79 2.82 4.74 -6.25
N PRO A 80 3.38 5.96 -6.42
CA PRO A 80 4.54 6.15 -7.29
C PRO A 80 5.77 5.35 -6.87
N ASN A 81 5.90 4.98 -5.61
CA ASN A 81 7.00 4.18 -5.10
C ASN A 81 6.93 2.70 -5.53
N MET A 82 5.81 2.26 -6.11
CA MET A 82 5.69 0.90 -6.67
C MET A 82 6.61 0.65 -7.87
N PHE A 83 7.11 1.71 -8.49
CA PHE A 83 8.05 1.62 -9.61
C PHE A 83 9.52 1.57 -9.19
N GLU A 84 9.78 1.56 -7.88
CA GLU A 84 11.14 1.45 -7.35
C GLU A 84 11.79 0.10 -7.71
N THR A 85 13.10 0.12 -7.87
CA THR A 85 13.88 -1.08 -8.18
C THR A 85 14.41 -1.79 -6.94
N SER A 86 14.54 -1.08 -5.82
CA SER A 86 15.03 -1.66 -4.57
C SER A 86 13.98 -2.57 -3.93
N PRO A 87 14.29 -3.86 -3.71
CA PRO A 87 13.34 -4.78 -3.05
C PRO A 87 12.94 -4.33 -1.65
N HIS A 88 13.85 -3.70 -0.92
CA HIS A 88 13.58 -3.24 0.45
C HIS A 88 12.55 -2.10 0.46
N VAL A 89 12.65 -1.16 -0.47
CA VAL A 89 11.66 -0.07 -0.61
C VAL A 89 10.30 -0.66 -0.99
N ILE A 90 10.26 -1.53 -1.99
CA ILE A 90 9.02 -2.17 -2.45
C ILE A 90 8.34 -2.94 -1.33
N ASP A 91 9.08 -3.71 -0.54
CA ASP A 91 8.52 -4.48 0.57
C ASP A 91 7.84 -3.57 1.60
N ARG A 92 8.45 -2.45 1.96
CA ARG A 92 7.86 -1.49 2.89
C ARG A 92 6.63 -0.80 2.30
N ILE A 93 6.67 -0.45 1.04
CA ILE A 93 5.53 0.14 0.33
C ILE A 93 4.35 -0.84 0.28
N ILE A 94 4.59 -2.10 -0.03
CA ILE A 94 3.55 -3.14 -0.05
C ILE A 94 2.94 -3.32 1.34
N GLU A 95 3.74 -3.38 2.38
CA GLU A 95 3.24 -3.47 3.76
C GLU A 95 2.35 -2.28 4.13
N ALA A 96 2.74 -1.06 3.73
CA ALA A 96 1.96 0.14 3.99
C ALA A 96 0.64 0.13 3.21
N ILE A 97 0.65 -0.27 1.95
CA ILE A 97 -0.57 -0.36 1.13
C ILE A 97 -1.51 -1.44 1.68
N ASP A 98 -0.99 -2.57 2.12
CA ASP A 98 -1.80 -3.61 2.77
C ASP A 98 -2.46 -3.10 4.06
N ALA A 99 -1.75 -2.31 4.85
CA ALA A 99 -2.32 -1.69 6.05
C ALA A 99 -3.43 -0.68 5.71
N ILE A 100 -3.23 0.13 4.67
CA ILE A 100 -4.27 1.04 4.16
C ILE A 100 -5.48 0.25 3.67
N ARG A 101 -5.28 -0.86 2.98
CA ARG A 101 -6.37 -1.75 2.56
C ARG A 101 -7.20 -2.22 3.74
N MET A 102 -6.58 -2.55 4.85
CA MET A 102 -7.31 -2.92 6.07
C MET A 102 -8.11 -1.73 6.63
N ALA A 103 -7.62 -0.52 6.49
CA ALA A 103 -8.29 0.68 7.00
C ALA A 103 -9.47 1.14 6.13
N ILE A 104 -9.33 1.11 4.80
CA ILE A 104 -10.33 1.65 3.86
C ILE A 104 -11.07 0.59 3.06
N GLY A 105 -10.68 -0.67 3.17
CA GLY A 105 -11.24 -1.78 2.43
C GLY A 105 -10.53 -2.07 1.11
N PRO A 106 -10.68 -3.31 0.58
CA PRO A 106 -9.97 -3.75 -0.62
C PRO A 106 -10.45 -3.08 -1.90
N GLY A 107 -11.70 -2.66 -2.00
CA GLY A 107 -12.28 -2.10 -3.21
C GLY A 107 -11.57 -0.84 -3.69
N LEU A 108 -11.33 0.11 -2.79
CA LEU A 108 -10.65 1.36 -3.12
C LEU A 108 -9.20 1.14 -3.52
N VAL A 109 -8.51 0.24 -2.82
CA VAL A 109 -7.10 -0.09 -3.12
C VAL A 109 -6.99 -0.83 -4.45
N MET A 110 -7.93 -1.71 -4.77
CA MET A 110 -7.91 -2.47 -6.03
C MET A 110 -8.00 -1.58 -7.27
N ASN A 111 -8.61 -0.41 -7.19
CA ASN A 111 -8.61 0.55 -8.29
C ASN A 111 -7.19 0.97 -8.71
N TYR A 112 -6.27 1.05 -7.75
CA TYR A 112 -4.86 1.33 -8.02
C TYR A 112 -4.11 0.09 -8.48
N VAL A 113 -4.34 -1.04 -7.83
CA VAL A 113 -3.64 -2.30 -8.08
C VAL A 113 -3.96 -2.83 -9.46
N TRP A 114 -5.21 -2.72 -9.92
CA TRP A 114 -5.66 -3.25 -11.19
C TRP A 114 -4.83 -2.77 -12.37
N ALA A 115 -4.48 -1.50 -12.39
CA ALA A 115 -3.70 -0.91 -13.48
C ALA A 115 -2.31 -1.54 -13.65
N GLY A 116 -1.72 -2.05 -12.58
CA GLY A 116 -0.38 -2.64 -12.59
C GLY A 116 -0.35 -4.15 -12.84
N LEU A 117 -1.48 -4.85 -12.68
CA LEU A 117 -1.54 -6.33 -12.80
C LEU A 117 -1.17 -6.84 -14.20
N PHE A 118 -1.45 -6.06 -15.21
CA PHE A 118 -1.25 -6.44 -16.61
C PHE A 118 -0.18 -5.60 -17.31
N HIS A 119 0.68 -4.96 -16.53
CA HIS A 119 1.78 -4.17 -17.08
C HIS A 119 2.72 -5.04 -17.91
N PRO A 120 3.22 -4.57 -19.06
CA PRO A 120 4.10 -5.37 -19.94
C PRO A 120 5.39 -5.84 -19.26
N ALA A 121 5.97 -5.02 -18.39
CA ALA A 121 7.21 -5.35 -17.69
C ALA A 121 6.93 -6.23 -16.46
N ARG A 122 7.54 -7.41 -16.42
CA ARG A 122 7.39 -8.37 -15.32
C ARG A 122 7.78 -7.78 -13.96
N LYS A 123 8.87 -6.99 -13.93
CA LYS A 123 9.34 -6.35 -12.69
C LYS A 123 8.29 -5.42 -12.08
N VAL A 124 7.52 -4.75 -12.94
CA VAL A 124 6.44 -3.87 -12.49
C VAL A 124 5.23 -4.68 -12.04
N ARG A 125 4.86 -5.75 -12.77
CA ARG A 125 3.71 -6.60 -12.42
C ARG A 125 3.85 -7.29 -11.07
N THR A 126 5.04 -7.79 -10.74
CA THR A 126 5.26 -8.65 -9.58
C THR A 126 4.78 -8.02 -8.26
N PRO A 127 5.13 -6.76 -7.91
CA PRO A 127 4.61 -6.13 -6.70
C PRO A 127 3.09 -5.99 -6.67
N TYR A 128 2.47 -5.68 -7.81
CA TYR A 128 1.02 -5.56 -7.91
C TYR A 128 0.30 -6.89 -7.68
N TRP A 129 0.86 -7.98 -8.20
CA TRP A 129 0.32 -9.31 -7.93
C TRP A 129 0.49 -9.72 -6.47
N ARG A 130 1.56 -9.30 -5.81
CA ARG A 130 1.71 -9.49 -4.36
C ARG A 130 0.58 -8.80 -3.59
N LEU A 131 0.28 -7.56 -3.93
CA LEU A 131 -0.85 -6.82 -3.32
C LEU A 131 -2.18 -7.51 -3.57
N TYR A 132 -2.42 -7.95 -4.79
CA TYR A 132 -3.65 -8.66 -5.15
C TYR A 132 -3.78 -9.97 -4.37
N ASN A 133 -2.73 -10.77 -4.32
CA ASN A 133 -2.74 -12.05 -3.61
C ASN A 133 -2.94 -11.86 -2.10
N ASN A 134 -2.32 -10.86 -1.49
CA ASN A 134 -2.53 -10.54 -0.08
C ASN A 134 -3.99 -10.17 0.20
N ALA A 135 -4.59 -9.37 -0.66
CA ALA A 135 -6.00 -9.02 -0.56
C ALA A 135 -6.91 -10.23 -0.76
N TYR A 136 -6.59 -11.09 -1.73
CA TYR A 136 -7.35 -12.31 -2.00
C TYR A 136 -7.39 -13.26 -0.80
N VAL A 137 -6.25 -13.48 -0.16
CA VAL A 137 -6.16 -14.36 1.02
C VAL A 137 -7.05 -13.87 2.17
N GLN A 138 -7.16 -12.54 2.35
CA GLN A 138 -7.87 -11.97 3.48
C GLN A 138 -9.33 -11.58 3.18
N SER A 139 -9.67 -11.32 1.93
CA SER A 139 -10.94 -10.70 1.56
C SER A 139 -11.43 -11.16 0.18
N ALA A 140 -11.38 -12.45 -0.10
CA ALA A 140 -11.71 -13.01 -1.43
C ALA A 140 -13.09 -12.59 -1.92
N ASP A 141 -14.10 -12.58 -1.05
CA ASP A 141 -15.47 -12.22 -1.42
C ASP A 141 -15.60 -10.77 -1.88
N CYS A 142 -14.78 -9.88 -1.32
CA CYS A 142 -14.75 -8.47 -1.72
C CYS A 142 -14.04 -8.25 -3.06
N LEU A 143 -13.30 -9.24 -3.56
CA LEU A 143 -12.53 -9.15 -4.80
C LEU A 143 -13.29 -9.67 -6.03
N VAL A 144 -14.46 -10.24 -5.87
CA VAL A 144 -15.24 -10.78 -7.00
C VAL A 144 -15.36 -9.80 -8.18
N PRO A 145 -15.65 -8.50 -7.96
CA PRO A 145 -15.70 -7.53 -9.04
C PRO A 145 -14.35 -7.27 -9.73
N PHE A 146 -13.26 -7.66 -9.09
CA PHE A 146 -11.89 -7.43 -9.55
C PHE A 146 -11.18 -8.72 -9.99
N TYR A 147 -11.91 -9.83 -10.11
CA TYR A 147 -11.30 -11.05 -10.65
C TYR A 147 -10.95 -10.84 -12.13
N PRO A 148 -9.75 -11.24 -12.54
CA PRO A 148 -9.39 -11.22 -13.94
C PRO A 148 -10.37 -12.10 -14.76
N ASN A 149 -11.02 -11.50 -15.74
CA ASN A 149 -11.93 -12.20 -16.62
C ASN A 149 -11.21 -12.54 -17.92
N LEU A 150 -11.41 -13.75 -18.40
CA LEU A 150 -11.00 -14.13 -19.73
C LEU A 150 -12.12 -13.81 -20.72
N ASP A 151 -11.76 -13.39 -21.94
CA ASP A 151 -12.72 -13.24 -23.00
C ASP A 151 -13.40 -14.59 -23.27
N GLU A 152 -14.67 -14.59 -23.63
CA GLU A 152 -15.43 -15.83 -23.88
C GLU A 152 -14.75 -16.72 -24.92
N GLU A 153 -14.17 -16.14 -25.96
CA GLU A 153 -13.41 -16.88 -26.95
C GLU A 153 -12.20 -17.60 -26.36
N LYS A 154 -11.52 -16.96 -25.43
CA LYS A 154 -10.37 -17.59 -24.73
C LYS A 154 -10.82 -18.66 -23.77
N LEU A 155 -11.96 -18.48 -23.11
CA LEU A 155 -12.57 -19.51 -22.27
C LEU A 155 -12.92 -20.74 -23.09
N GLN A 156 -13.56 -20.57 -24.23
CA GLN A 156 -13.92 -21.69 -25.12
C GLN A 156 -12.68 -22.45 -25.62
N ARG A 157 -11.60 -21.77 -25.93
CA ARG A 157 -10.34 -22.39 -26.34
C ARG A 157 -9.62 -23.13 -25.22
N ASN A 158 -9.80 -22.69 -24.01
CA ASN A 158 -9.10 -23.23 -22.85
C ASN A 158 -9.93 -24.20 -22.03
N ASP A 159 -11.17 -24.47 -22.41
CA ASP A 159 -12.07 -25.41 -21.70
C ASP A 159 -11.40 -26.73 -21.44
N LEU A 160 -10.73 -27.29 -22.46
CA LEU A 160 -10.02 -28.54 -22.35
C LEU A 160 -8.80 -28.48 -21.42
N MET A 161 -8.18 -27.33 -21.31
CA MET A 161 -7.01 -27.12 -20.43
C MET A 161 -7.42 -26.91 -18.98
N ILE A 162 -8.58 -26.34 -18.74
CA ILE A 162 -9.11 -26.12 -17.39
C ILE A 162 -9.58 -27.42 -16.76
N VAL A 163 -10.10 -28.33 -17.58
CA VAL A 163 -10.62 -29.65 -17.15
C VAL A 163 -9.47 -30.62 -16.87
N LEU A 164 -8.33 -30.40 -17.44
CA LEU A 164 -7.13 -31.20 -17.24
C LEU A 164 -6.33 -30.75 -16.03
#